data_f94e893a8964911eefa3ce7dba9074bf
#
_entry.id   f94e893a8964911eefa3ce7dba9074bf
#
_cell.length_a   1.000
_cell.length_b   1.000
_cell.length_c   1.000
_cell.angle_alpha   90.00
_cell.angle_beta   90.00
_cell.angle_gamma   90.00
#
_symmetry.space_group_name_H-M   'P 1'
#
loop_
_entity.id
_entity.type
_entity.pdbx_description
1 polymer ?
#
loop_
_entity_poly.entity_id
_entity_poly.type
_entity_poly.pdbx_seq_one_letter_code
_entity_poly.pdbx_strand_id
1 'polypeptide(L)'
;MPRSAAPIGPVRVLQIEDSAEDAELIAMQLVDAGLEAEFLRVESADELVQAMQAFKPDLVLSDLSMPGFCGHEALRVVRRTSPMLPFLYVSGTMGDEAAVQALREGADDYILKDQPVRLPSAAARAIREARHLVEHERVEKELLRSQRLDCLAMLAAGLSHDLRNILQPLLIVPDLLTLHSDDPKVHKLGQVIAECGRRGHEMAESMLSFVRGSRAASERISVATLFQAVQMLLQGSLPRGVQLQLDEVAEDLVINANYTELQQTLINLSLNAVQAMPAGGTLRLSADTVPEGDGGAVRIGVHDTGIGMDEATRARLFTPVFSTK
;
A
#
# COMPACT_ATOMS: atom_id res chain seq x y z
N MET A 1 0.28 34.34 24.76
CA MET A 1 0.71 33.00 25.19
C MET A 1 1.17 32.25 23.93
N PRO A 2 2.45 31.87 23.79
CA PRO A 2 2.86 31.06 22.65
C PRO A 2 2.14 29.71 22.73
N ARG A 3 1.52 29.30 21.63
CA ARG A 3 0.91 27.97 21.51
C ARG A 3 2.00 26.93 21.77
N SER A 4 1.84 26.14 22.83
CA SER A 4 2.66 24.96 23.09
C SER A 4 2.69 24.12 21.81
N ALA A 5 3.85 24.04 21.16
CA ALA A 5 4.04 23.17 20.02
C ALA A 5 3.81 21.73 20.50
N ALA A 6 3.08 20.94 19.71
CA ALA A 6 2.87 19.53 20.02
C ALA A 6 4.23 18.83 20.27
N PRO A 7 4.29 17.91 21.25
CA PRO A 7 5.52 17.19 21.56
C PRO A 7 6.02 16.47 20.29
N ILE A 8 7.30 16.65 19.99
CA ILE A 8 7.99 15.88 18.95
C ILE A 8 8.27 14.52 19.60
N GLY A 9 7.63 13.46 19.14
CA GLY A 9 7.90 12.10 19.64
C GLY A 9 9.38 11.72 19.51
N PRO A 10 9.79 10.52 19.93
CA PRO A 10 11.18 10.10 19.97
C PRO A 10 11.87 10.34 18.62
N VAL A 11 13.07 10.91 18.66
CA VAL A 11 13.84 11.38 17.50
C VAL A 11 15.21 10.71 17.49
N ARG A 12 15.70 10.31 16.33
CA ARG A 12 17.07 9.81 16.15
C ARG A 12 17.94 10.91 15.59
N VAL A 13 18.93 11.32 16.38
CA VAL A 13 19.86 12.41 16.04
C VAL A 13 21.22 11.82 15.71
N LEU A 14 21.69 12.04 14.50
CA LEU A 14 23.03 11.67 14.06
C LEU A 14 23.95 12.87 14.23
N GLN A 15 25.00 12.71 15.01
CA GLN A 15 26.02 13.73 15.25
C GLN A 15 27.29 13.40 14.48
N ILE A 16 27.72 14.30 13.63
CA ILE A 16 28.98 14.24 12.90
C ILE A 16 29.95 15.17 13.60
N GLU A 17 30.79 14.64 14.49
CA GLU A 17 31.58 15.39 15.44
C GLU A 17 32.81 14.58 15.85
N ASP A 18 34.00 15.14 15.78
CA ASP A 18 35.25 14.50 16.20
C ASP A 18 35.47 14.58 17.74
N SER A 19 34.94 15.60 18.39
CA SER A 19 35.00 15.76 19.84
C SER A 19 33.82 15.01 20.52
N ALA A 20 34.12 13.97 21.30
CA ALA A 20 33.12 13.28 22.11
C ALA A 20 32.48 14.20 23.16
N GLU A 21 33.27 15.13 23.74
CA GLU A 21 32.82 16.08 24.76
C GLU A 21 31.80 17.09 24.18
N ASP A 22 32.06 17.58 22.97
CA ASP A 22 31.14 18.48 22.27
C ASP A 22 29.82 17.77 21.87
N ALA A 23 29.94 16.54 21.38
CA ALA A 23 28.78 15.75 21.05
C ALA A 23 27.88 15.46 22.27
N GLU A 24 28.48 15.16 23.41
CA GLU A 24 27.74 14.91 24.65
C GLU A 24 27.08 16.23 25.16
N LEU A 25 27.78 17.36 25.11
CA LEU A 25 27.23 18.65 25.48
C LEU A 25 26.02 19.02 24.60
N ILE A 26 26.11 18.84 23.30
CA ILE A 26 25.01 19.07 22.35
C ILE A 26 23.82 18.17 22.68
N ALA A 27 24.06 16.89 22.96
CA ALA A 27 23.00 15.94 23.32
C ALA A 27 22.29 16.35 24.62
N MET A 28 23.05 16.73 25.66
CA MET A 28 22.49 17.22 26.92
C MET A 28 21.61 18.45 26.73
N GLN A 29 22.04 19.43 25.92
CA GLN A 29 21.27 20.65 25.64
C GLN A 29 19.92 20.35 24.96
N LEU A 30 19.89 19.39 24.07
CA LEU A 30 18.65 18.96 23.39
C LEU A 30 17.69 18.23 24.33
N VAL A 31 18.22 17.34 25.18
CA VAL A 31 17.46 16.60 26.19
C VAL A 31 16.90 17.53 27.27
N ASP A 32 17.71 18.46 27.78
CA ASP A 32 17.30 19.46 28.78
C ASP A 32 16.19 20.38 28.26
N ALA A 33 16.17 20.61 26.94
CA ALA A 33 15.10 21.37 26.29
C ALA A 33 13.84 20.54 26.01
N GLY A 34 13.80 19.26 26.42
CA GLY A 34 12.65 18.38 26.31
C GLY A 34 12.56 17.59 25.00
N LEU A 35 13.65 17.47 24.26
CA LEU A 35 13.68 16.58 23.07
C LEU A 35 13.99 15.15 23.51
N GLU A 36 13.01 14.24 23.34
CA GLU A 36 13.24 12.80 23.51
C GLU A 36 14.02 12.27 22.31
N ALA A 37 15.31 12.00 22.47
CA ALA A 37 16.17 11.63 21.35
C ALA A 37 17.15 10.51 21.70
N GLU A 38 17.40 9.67 20.70
CA GLU A 38 18.51 8.72 20.65
C GLU A 38 19.62 9.34 19.81
N PHE A 39 20.87 9.29 20.32
CA PHE A 39 22.00 9.93 19.67
C PHE A 39 22.99 8.87 19.17
N LEU A 40 23.49 9.09 17.96
CA LEU A 40 24.60 8.33 17.39
C LEU A 40 25.66 9.30 16.90
N ARG A 41 26.91 9.15 17.34
CA ARG A 41 28.06 9.93 16.89
C ARG A 41 28.86 9.17 15.85
N VAL A 42 29.31 9.86 14.80
CA VAL A 42 30.19 9.38 13.73
C VAL A 42 31.29 10.40 13.45
N GLU A 43 32.47 9.95 13.02
CA GLU A 43 33.64 10.79 12.80
C GLU A 43 34.15 10.72 11.35
N SER A 44 33.63 9.81 10.55
CA SER A 44 34.12 9.54 9.20
C SER A 44 32.98 9.41 8.17
N ALA A 45 33.34 9.54 6.89
CA ALA A 45 32.40 9.35 5.78
C ALA A 45 31.82 7.94 5.70
N ASP A 46 32.64 6.92 5.99
CA ASP A 46 32.21 5.51 5.95
C ASP A 46 31.20 5.22 7.07
N GLU A 47 31.46 5.70 8.27
CA GLU A 47 30.54 5.61 9.40
C GLU A 47 29.23 6.36 9.12
N LEU A 48 29.30 7.54 8.52
CA LEU A 48 28.11 8.29 8.10
C LEU A 48 27.23 7.48 7.17
N VAL A 49 27.81 6.87 6.13
CA VAL A 49 27.04 6.06 5.17
C VAL A 49 26.39 4.85 5.84
N GLN A 50 27.09 4.18 6.75
CA GLN A 50 26.54 3.05 7.51
C GLN A 50 25.42 3.51 8.46
N ALA A 51 25.63 4.62 9.19
CA ALA A 51 24.66 5.19 10.10
C ALA A 51 23.37 5.63 9.38
N MET A 52 23.48 6.23 8.20
CA MET A 52 22.32 6.59 7.38
C MET A 52 21.41 5.40 7.04
N GLN A 53 22.00 4.22 6.83
CA GLN A 53 21.24 3.01 6.49
C GLN A 53 20.70 2.28 7.73
N ALA A 54 21.54 2.11 8.76
CA ALA A 54 21.22 1.32 9.94
C ALA A 54 20.41 2.10 10.98
N PHE A 55 20.82 3.32 11.29
CA PHE A 55 20.22 4.17 12.33
C PHE A 55 19.01 4.95 11.83
N LYS A 56 18.97 5.30 10.52
CA LYS A 56 17.88 6.07 9.88
C LYS A 56 17.54 7.34 10.67
N PRO A 57 18.42 8.32 10.72
CA PRO A 57 18.26 9.52 11.55
C PRO A 57 17.07 10.38 11.11
N ASP A 58 16.49 11.10 12.06
CA ASP A 58 15.46 12.14 11.85
C ASP A 58 16.07 13.54 11.79
N LEU A 59 17.32 13.71 12.25
CA LEU A 59 18.09 14.95 12.25
C LEU A 59 19.57 14.62 12.16
N VAL A 60 20.32 15.42 11.39
CA VAL A 60 21.77 15.42 11.36
C VAL A 60 22.29 16.74 11.94
N LEU A 61 23.20 16.63 12.90
CA LEU A 61 24.00 17.74 13.42
C LEU A 61 25.45 17.51 13.00
N SER A 62 26.10 18.48 12.41
CA SER A 62 27.48 18.33 11.94
C SER A 62 28.34 19.50 12.37
N ASP A 63 29.53 19.23 12.90
CA ASP A 63 30.54 20.25 12.92
C ASP A 63 30.98 20.59 11.47
N LEU A 64 31.31 21.84 11.24
CA LEU A 64 31.76 22.30 9.96
C LEU A 64 33.22 21.89 9.70
N SER A 65 34.05 21.88 10.73
CA SER A 65 35.50 21.75 10.64
C SER A 65 35.99 20.57 11.48
N MET A 66 36.18 19.42 10.85
CA MET A 66 36.72 18.22 11.48
C MET A 66 37.98 17.76 10.73
N PRO A 67 38.97 17.19 11.43
CA PRO A 67 40.16 16.63 10.78
C PRO A 67 39.79 15.44 9.86
N GLY A 68 40.17 15.52 8.58
CA GLY A 68 39.99 14.41 7.63
C GLY A 68 38.62 14.23 6.99
N PHE A 69 37.55 14.83 7.55
CA PHE A 69 36.20 14.77 6.99
C PHE A 69 35.46 16.09 7.29
N CYS A 70 35.17 16.89 6.28
CA CYS A 70 34.54 18.19 6.50
C CYS A 70 32.99 18.11 6.42
N GLY A 71 32.33 19.02 7.16
CA GLY A 71 30.87 19.11 7.19
C GLY A 71 30.23 19.31 5.81
N HIS A 72 30.88 19.99 4.87
CA HIS A 72 30.41 20.15 3.50
C HIS A 72 30.33 18.82 2.73
N GLU A 73 31.27 17.91 2.97
CA GLU A 73 31.23 16.56 2.41
C GLU A 73 30.10 15.75 3.02
N ALA A 74 29.93 15.87 4.33
CA ALA A 74 28.83 15.24 5.05
C ALA A 74 27.46 15.69 4.51
N LEU A 75 27.26 16.99 4.33
CA LEU A 75 26.02 17.53 3.74
C LEU A 75 25.76 16.95 2.35
N ARG A 76 26.79 16.88 1.49
CA ARG A 76 26.64 16.30 0.15
C ARG A 76 26.23 14.82 0.18
N VAL A 77 26.80 14.04 1.10
CA VAL A 77 26.42 12.62 1.29
C VAL A 77 24.98 12.51 1.73
N VAL A 78 24.56 13.28 2.74
CA VAL A 78 23.19 13.27 3.26
C VAL A 78 22.18 13.71 2.19
N ARG A 79 22.43 14.78 1.45
CA ARG A 79 21.52 15.27 0.40
C ARG A 79 21.36 14.31 -0.79
N ARG A 80 22.39 13.50 -1.08
CA ARG A 80 22.28 12.44 -2.10
C ARG A 80 21.42 11.26 -1.67
N THR A 81 21.50 10.87 -0.40
CA THR A 81 20.79 9.71 0.14
C THR A 81 19.40 10.05 0.66
N SER A 82 19.24 11.19 1.27
CA SER A 82 18.01 11.64 1.93
C SER A 82 17.83 13.15 1.79
N PRO A 83 17.32 13.64 0.64
CA PRO A 83 17.22 15.08 0.35
C PRO A 83 16.42 15.90 1.37
N MET A 84 15.42 15.27 2.01
CA MET A 84 14.50 15.92 2.97
C MET A 84 14.94 15.77 4.44
N LEU A 85 16.06 15.08 4.71
CA LEU A 85 16.54 14.89 6.08
C LEU A 85 17.11 16.22 6.62
N PRO A 86 16.61 16.74 7.76
CA PRO A 86 17.13 17.96 8.35
C PRO A 86 18.62 17.87 8.67
N PHE A 87 19.36 18.88 8.26
CA PHE A 87 20.81 18.98 8.47
C PHE A 87 21.18 20.36 9.01
N LEU A 88 21.70 20.40 10.22
CA LEU A 88 22.16 21.63 10.87
C LEU A 88 23.66 21.59 11.11
N TYR A 89 24.31 22.68 10.82
CA TYR A 89 25.69 22.89 11.29
C TYR A 89 25.72 23.39 12.71
N VAL A 90 26.64 22.85 13.51
CA VAL A 90 26.93 23.30 14.87
C VAL A 90 28.44 23.55 14.97
N SER A 91 28.90 24.79 14.88
CA SER A 91 30.31 25.14 14.75
C SER A 91 30.80 26.09 15.87
N GLY A 92 32.05 25.91 16.28
CA GLY A 92 32.71 26.79 17.29
C GLY A 92 33.27 28.10 16.73
N THR A 93 33.36 28.23 15.40
CA THR A 93 33.97 29.42 14.77
C THR A 93 32.94 30.28 14.06
N MET A 94 32.95 31.56 14.30
CA MET A 94 32.07 32.53 13.69
C MET A 94 32.65 33.01 12.34
N GLY A 95 31.93 32.67 11.26
CA GLY A 95 32.19 33.23 9.94
C GLY A 95 30.86 33.49 9.24
N ASP A 96 30.45 34.76 9.13
CA ASP A 96 29.18 35.09 8.43
C ASP A 96 29.17 34.55 7.00
N GLU A 97 30.31 34.54 6.32
CA GLU A 97 30.44 33.96 4.99
C GLU A 97 30.25 32.44 4.98
N ALA A 98 30.78 31.72 5.99
CA ALA A 98 30.63 30.27 6.10
C ALA A 98 29.15 29.87 6.39
N ALA A 99 28.46 30.63 7.23
CA ALA A 99 27.04 30.40 7.50
C ALA A 99 26.17 30.60 6.24
N VAL A 100 26.42 31.69 5.50
CA VAL A 100 25.73 31.95 4.23
C VAL A 100 26.00 30.86 3.19
N GLN A 101 27.25 30.41 3.12
CA GLN A 101 27.63 29.32 2.21
C GLN A 101 26.96 27.98 2.57
N ALA A 102 26.95 27.63 3.86
CA ALA A 102 26.29 26.43 4.35
C ALA A 102 24.79 26.36 3.97
N LEU A 103 24.06 27.47 4.16
CA LEU A 103 22.64 27.55 3.77
C LEU A 103 22.44 27.49 2.25
N ARG A 104 23.33 28.10 1.45
CA ARG A 104 23.29 28.02 -0.01
C ARG A 104 23.53 26.59 -0.52
N GLU A 105 24.34 25.82 0.18
CA GLU A 105 24.64 24.42 -0.14
C GLU A 105 23.52 23.47 0.29
N GLY A 106 22.51 23.98 1.00
CA GLY A 106 21.30 23.24 1.35
C GLY A 106 21.24 22.72 2.79
N ALA A 107 22.04 23.29 3.71
CA ALA A 107 21.80 23.08 5.14
C ALA A 107 20.54 23.85 5.59
N ASP A 108 19.82 23.31 6.57
CA ASP A 108 18.57 23.90 7.06
C ASP A 108 18.81 25.02 8.06
N ASP A 109 19.92 24.97 8.82
CA ASP A 109 20.36 26.06 9.70
C ASP A 109 21.85 25.93 10.04
N TYR A 110 22.40 27.02 10.62
CA TYR A 110 23.77 27.13 11.13
C TYR A 110 23.73 27.68 12.54
N ILE A 111 24.28 26.95 13.51
CA ILE A 111 24.25 27.28 14.94
C ILE A 111 25.69 27.41 15.47
N LEU A 112 25.94 28.42 16.25
CA LEU A 112 27.21 28.56 16.94
C LEU A 112 27.21 27.77 18.25
N LYS A 113 28.30 27.05 18.55
CA LYS A 113 28.47 26.27 19.80
C LYS A 113 28.42 27.17 21.06
N ASP A 114 28.75 28.47 20.92
CA ASP A 114 28.67 29.48 21.99
C ASP A 114 27.25 30.06 22.20
N GLN A 115 26.30 29.74 21.32
CA GLN A 115 24.89 30.15 21.41
C GLN A 115 23.93 28.95 21.60
N PRO A 116 24.08 28.19 22.68
CA PRO A 116 23.38 26.91 22.87
C PRO A 116 21.84 27.04 22.93
N VAL A 117 21.36 28.24 23.31
CA VAL A 117 19.90 28.50 23.45
C VAL A 117 19.14 28.38 22.12
N ARG A 118 19.80 28.55 20.97
CA ARG A 118 19.18 28.49 19.65
C ARG A 118 19.04 27.06 19.13
N LEU A 119 19.93 26.15 19.51
CA LEU A 119 20.01 24.80 18.96
C LEU A 119 18.71 24.01 19.16
N PRO A 120 18.09 23.90 20.34
CA PRO A 120 16.87 23.13 20.52
C PRO A 120 15.69 23.64 19.68
N SER A 121 15.56 24.98 19.58
CA SER A 121 14.48 25.56 18.79
C SER A 121 14.66 25.36 17.28
N ALA A 122 15.91 25.45 16.79
CA ALA A 122 16.25 25.19 15.40
C ALA A 122 16.06 23.72 15.04
N ALA A 123 16.55 22.80 15.87
CA ALA A 123 16.36 21.35 15.71
C ALA A 123 14.86 20.98 15.67
N ALA A 124 14.09 21.46 16.65
CA ALA A 124 12.67 21.21 16.72
C ALA A 124 11.89 21.76 15.51
N ARG A 125 12.31 22.93 15.00
CA ARG A 125 11.73 23.52 13.79
C ARG A 125 12.04 22.66 12.57
N ALA A 126 13.31 22.34 12.33
CA ALA A 126 13.75 21.58 11.16
C ALA A 126 13.09 20.19 11.11
N ILE A 127 13.01 19.48 12.25
CA ILE A 127 12.30 18.19 12.33
C ILE A 127 10.82 18.33 11.98
N ARG A 128 10.13 19.36 12.51
CA ARG A 128 8.72 19.56 12.20
C ARG A 128 8.50 19.88 10.73
N GLU A 129 9.29 20.76 10.15
CA GLU A 129 9.21 21.13 8.74
C GLU A 129 9.41 19.90 7.83
N ALA A 130 10.44 19.09 8.10
CA ALA A 130 10.69 17.87 7.36
C ALA A 130 9.53 16.84 7.48
N ARG A 131 9.02 16.62 8.69
CA ARG A 131 7.87 15.71 8.89
C ARG A 131 6.63 16.22 8.17
N HIS A 132 6.37 17.53 8.18
CA HIS A 132 5.25 18.11 7.43
C HIS A 132 5.41 17.93 5.93
N LEU A 133 6.60 18.12 5.37
CA LEU A 133 6.84 17.91 3.94
C LEU A 133 6.62 16.46 3.52
N VAL A 134 7.14 15.49 4.29
CA VAL A 134 6.95 14.05 4.03
C VAL A 134 5.47 13.67 4.12
N GLU A 135 4.77 14.15 5.14
CA GLU A 135 3.33 13.87 5.30
C GLU A 135 2.50 14.51 4.18
N HIS A 136 2.83 15.74 3.80
CA HIS A 136 2.15 16.42 2.69
C HIS A 136 2.33 15.65 1.37
N GLU A 137 3.56 15.22 1.06
CA GLU A 137 3.84 14.43 -0.14
C GLU A 137 3.09 13.07 -0.12
N ARG A 138 2.99 12.44 1.07
CA ARG A 138 2.22 11.21 1.24
C ARG A 138 0.73 11.43 0.95
N VAL A 139 0.14 12.44 1.59
CA VAL A 139 -1.28 12.78 1.41
C VAL A 139 -1.58 13.15 -0.04
N GLU A 140 -0.71 13.91 -0.69
CA GLU A 140 -0.86 14.27 -2.10
C GLU A 140 -0.86 13.02 -3.02
N LYS A 141 0.07 12.10 -2.80
CA LYS A 141 0.12 10.83 -3.54
C LYS A 141 -1.15 9.98 -3.33
N GLU A 142 -1.63 9.91 -2.10
CA GLU A 142 -2.88 9.20 -1.77
C GLU A 142 -4.09 9.86 -2.44
N LEU A 143 -4.17 11.19 -2.42
CA LEU A 143 -5.23 11.95 -3.07
C LEU A 143 -5.24 11.73 -4.59
N LEU A 144 -4.09 11.83 -5.25
CA LEU A 144 -3.95 11.57 -6.68
C LEU A 144 -4.37 10.14 -7.04
N ARG A 145 -4.01 9.16 -6.19
CA ARG A 145 -4.44 7.77 -6.37
C ARG A 145 -5.95 7.64 -6.26
N SER A 146 -6.55 8.27 -5.25
CA SER A 146 -8.01 8.27 -5.05
C SER A 146 -8.74 8.92 -6.23
N GLN A 147 -8.27 10.08 -6.69
CA GLN A 147 -8.87 10.77 -7.85
C GLN A 147 -8.81 9.95 -9.13
N ARG A 148 -7.70 9.22 -9.37
CA ARG A 148 -7.59 8.30 -10.52
C ARG A 148 -8.60 7.16 -10.44
N LEU A 149 -8.79 6.59 -9.25
CA LEU A 149 -9.79 5.55 -9.03
C LEU A 149 -11.22 6.08 -9.21
N ASP A 150 -11.53 7.27 -8.71
CA ASP A 150 -12.85 7.89 -8.88
C ASP A 150 -13.14 8.21 -10.36
N CYS A 151 -12.15 8.66 -11.11
CA CYS A 151 -12.28 8.88 -12.56
C CYS A 151 -12.53 7.57 -13.31
N LEU A 152 -11.77 6.52 -13.00
CA LEU A 152 -11.99 5.17 -13.55
C LEU A 152 -13.39 4.64 -13.19
N ALA A 153 -13.87 4.93 -11.97
CA ALA A 153 -15.21 4.57 -11.51
C ALA A 153 -16.30 5.19 -12.38
N MET A 154 -16.18 6.48 -12.63
CA MET A 154 -17.14 7.20 -13.44
C MET A 154 -17.16 6.69 -14.90
N LEU A 155 -15.98 6.50 -15.49
CA LEU A 155 -15.84 5.96 -16.85
C LEU A 155 -16.38 4.54 -16.96
N ALA A 156 -16.06 3.65 -15.99
CA ALA A 156 -16.56 2.28 -15.99
C ALA A 156 -18.08 2.21 -15.84
N ALA A 157 -18.69 3.08 -15.04
CA ALA A 157 -20.14 3.14 -14.91
C ALA A 157 -20.83 3.52 -16.24
N GLY A 158 -20.30 4.52 -16.94
CA GLY A 158 -20.80 4.91 -18.27
C GLY A 158 -20.63 3.81 -19.32
N LEU A 159 -19.39 3.27 -19.41
CA LEU A 159 -19.07 2.19 -20.34
C LEU A 159 -19.89 0.91 -20.09
N SER A 160 -20.10 0.55 -18.83
CA SER A 160 -20.89 -0.67 -18.51
C SER A 160 -22.36 -0.52 -18.88
N HIS A 161 -22.92 0.69 -18.72
CA HIS A 161 -24.28 0.96 -19.19
C HIS A 161 -24.37 0.82 -20.71
N ASP A 162 -23.42 1.38 -21.44
CA ASP A 162 -23.41 1.35 -22.90
C ASP A 162 -23.12 -0.08 -23.44
N LEU A 163 -22.17 -0.80 -22.80
CA LEU A 163 -21.91 -2.20 -23.12
C LEU A 163 -23.16 -3.08 -22.87
N ARG A 164 -23.87 -2.85 -21.76
CA ARG A 164 -25.11 -3.59 -21.48
C ARG A 164 -26.13 -3.40 -22.59
N ASN A 165 -26.32 -2.17 -23.06
CA ASN A 165 -27.24 -1.83 -24.13
C ASN A 165 -26.85 -2.47 -25.48
N ILE A 166 -25.54 -2.58 -25.75
CA ILE A 166 -25.03 -3.24 -26.98
C ILE A 166 -25.12 -4.77 -26.88
N LEU A 167 -24.91 -5.34 -25.71
CA LEU A 167 -24.91 -6.80 -25.54
C LEU A 167 -26.30 -7.39 -25.33
N GLN A 168 -27.27 -6.60 -24.86
CA GLN A 168 -28.63 -7.10 -24.61
C GLN A 168 -29.31 -7.72 -25.84
N PRO A 169 -29.20 -7.15 -27.06
CA PRO A 169 -29.70 -7.80 -28.27
C PRO A 169 -29.10 -9.17 -28.55
N LEU A 170 -27.79 -9.36 -28.23
CA LEU A 170 -27.12 -10.66 -28.42
C LEU A 170 -27.64 -11.75 -27.49
N LEU A 171 -28.32 -11.41 -26.41
CA LEU A 171 -28.99 -12.38 -25.52
C LEU A 171 -30.39 -12.74 -25.99
N ILE A 172 -31.07 -11.87 -26.75
CA ILE A 172 -32.44 -12.03 -27.22
C ILE A 172 -32.48 -12.67 -28.61
N VAL A 173 -31.57 -12.33 -29.51
CA VAL A 173 -31.50 -12.80 -30.88
C VAL A 173 -31.48 -14.35 -30.99
N PRO A 174 -30.74 -15.09 -30.15
CA PRO A 174 -30.72 -16.54 -30.20
C PRO A 174 -32.11 -17.18 -30.01
N ASP A 175 -32.91 -16.68 -29.08
CA ASP A 175 -34.28 -17.18 -28.86
C ASP A 175 -35.18 -16.91 -30.06
N LEU A 176 -35.03 -15.75 -30.69
CA LEU A 176 -35.76 -15.43 -31.91
C LEU A 176 -35.34 -16.32 -33.09
N LEU A 177 -34.07 -16.65 -33.21
CA LEU A 177 -33.56 -17.56 -34.24
C LEU A 177 -34.12 -18.98 -34.09
N THR A 178 -34.23 -19.48 -32.85
CA THR A 178 -34.79 -20.79 -32.56
C THR A 178 -36.30 -20.86 -32.81
N LEU A 179 -36.99 -19.74 -32.65
CA LEU A 179 -38.44 -19.66 -32.96
C LEU A 179 -38.74 -19.65 -34.46
N HIS A 180 -37.80 -19.23 -35.31
CA HIS A 180 -38.01 -19.03 -36.74
C HIS A 180 -37.28 -20.04 -37.63
N SER A 181 -36.54 -21.00 -37.08
CA SER A 181 -35.78 -21.99 -37.82
C SER A 181 -35.56 -23.27 -37.01
N ASP A 182 -35.90 -24.40 -37.59
CA ASP A 182 -35.61 -25.74 -37.03
C ASP A 182 -34.23 -26.27 -37.46
N ASP A 183 -33.44 -25.49 -38.19
CA ASP A 183 -32.11 -25.89 -38.63
C ASP A 183 -31.14 -25.99 -37.44
N PRO A 184 -30.57 -27.18 -37.18
CA PRO A 184 -29.59 -27.33 -36.07
C PRO A 184 -28.37 -26.44 -36.17
N LYS A 185 -27.99 -26.00 -37.37
CA LYS A 185 -26.87 -25.05 -37.56
C LYS A 185 -27.23 -23.66 -37.07
N VAL A 186 -28.48 -23.22 -37.31
CA VAL A 186 -29.00 -21.93 -36.82
C VAL A 186 -29.06 -21.92 -35.30
N HIS A 187 -29.56 -23.02 -34.68
CA HIS A 187 -29.58 -23.17 -33.23
C HIS A 187 -28.19 -23.13 -32.63
N LYS A 188 -27.22 -23.83 -33.25
CA LYS A 188 -25.81 -23.78 -32.78
C LYS A 188 -25.21 -22.37 -32.89
N LEU A 189 -25.51 -21.66 -33.95
CA LEU A 189 -25.06 -20.27 -34.12
C LEU A 189 -25.68 -19.35 -33.05
N GLY A 190 -26.98 -19.50 -32.78
CA GLY A 190 -27.67 -18.80 -31.71
C GLY A 190 -27.03 -19.03 -30.34
N GLN A 191 -26.69 -20.27 -30.02
CA GLN A 191 -26.01 -20.60 -28.76
C GLN A 191 -24.65 -19.92 -28.64
N VAL A 192 -23.85 -19.83 -29.71
CA VAL A 192 -22.56 -19.12 -29.71
C VAL A 192 -22.77 -17.64 -29.50
N ILE A 193 -23.77 -17.04 -30.13
CA ILE A 193 -24.09 -15.63 -29.97
C ILE A 193 -24.51 -15.34 -28.51
N ALA A 194 -25.39 -16.15 -27.94
CA ALA A 194 -25.82 -16.03 -26.54
C ALA A 194 -24.63 -16.12 -25.57
N GLU A 195 -23.74 -17.08 -25.79
CA GLU A 195 -22.54 -17.25 -24.96
C GLU A 195 -21.60 -16.04 -25.04
N CYS A 196 -21.40 -15.50 -26.24
CA CYS A 196 -20.62 -14.26 -26.40
C CYS A 196 -21.25 -13.06 -25.69
N GLY A 197 -22.58 -12.91 -25.81
CA GLY A 197 -23.34 -11.85 -25.13
C GLY A 197 -23.25 -11.96 -23.61
N ARG A 198 -23.41 -13.16 -23.06
CA ARG A 198 -23.29 -13.43 -21.62
C ARG A 198 -21.89 -13.15 -21.09
N ARG A 199 -20.84 -13.60 -21.78
CA ARG A 199 -19.45 -13.30 -21.39
C ARG A 199 -19.14 -11.82 -21.40
N GLY A 200 -19.61 -11.11 -22.41
CA GLY A 200 -19.43 -9.64 -22.49
C GLY A 200 -20.14 -8.93 -21.34
N HIS A 201 -21.35 -9.37 -20.99
CA HIS A 201 -22.11 -8.84 -19.86
C HIS A 201 -21.39 -9.07 -18.51
N GLU A 202 -20.92 -10.30 -18.26
CA GLU A 202 -20.15 -10.66 -17.08
C GLU A 202 -18.86 -9.83 -16.95
N MET A 203 -18.19 -9.58 -18.07
CA MET A 203 -16.98 -8.72 -18.09
C MET A 203 -17.30 -7.26 -17.74
N ALA A 204 -18.41 -6.72 -18.27
CA ALA A 204 -18.87 -5.36 -17.96
C ALA A 204 -19.24 -5.21 -16.47
N GLU A 205 -19.95 -6.18 -15.90
CA GLU A 205 -20.30 -6.19 -14.47
C GLU A 205 -19.05 -6.32 -13.57
N SER A 206 -18.10 -7.17 -13.94
CA SER A 206 -16.83 -7.32 -13.21
C SER A 206 -16.01 -6.02 -13.19
N MET A 207 -16.00 -5.29 -14.31
CA MET A 207 -15.33 -4.00 -14.40
C MET A 207 -15.99 -2.94 -13.51
N LEU A 208 -17.31 -2.93 -13.45
CA LEU A 208 -18.09 -2.05 -12.57
C LEU A 208 -17.86 -2.35 -11.08
N SER A 209 -17.85 -3.61 -10.72
CA SER A 209 -17.59 -4.08 -9.35
C SER A 209 -16.18 -3.66 -8.89
N PHE A 210 -15.17 -3.87 -9.73
CA PHE A 210 -13.79 -3.46 -9.43
C PHE A 210 -13.67 -1.96 -9.13
N VAL A 211 -14.44 -1.14 -9.83
CA VAL A 211 -14.30 0.31 -9.75
C VAL A 211 -15.16 0.92 -8.65
N ARG A 212 -16.33 0.34 -8.33
CA ARG A 212 -17.21 0.89 -7.29
C ARG A 212 -16.58 0.87 -5.91
N GLY A 213 -15.57 0.04 -5.68
CA GLY A 213 -14.86 -0.05 -4.39
C GLY A 213 -15.83 -0.14 -3.21
N SER A 214 -15.42 -0.70 -2.12
CA SER A 214 -16.23 -0.95 -0.95
C SER A 214 -16.76 0.34 -0.28
N ARG A 215 -17.84 0.93 -0.77
CA ARG A 215 -18.61 1.98 -0.07
C ARG A 215 -19.82 1.45 0.69
N ALA A 216 -20.12 0.15 0.58
CA ALA A 216 -21.22 -0.44 1.31
C ALA A 216 -20.87 -0.69 2.78
N ALA A 217 -21.87 -0.54 3.66
CA ALA A 217 -21.69 -0.73 5.08
C ALA A 217 -21.18 -2.15 5.39
N SER A 218 -20.21 -2.22 6.30
CA SER A 218 -19.73 -3.48 6.84
C SER A 218 -20.76 -4.04 7.81
N GLU A 219 -21.04 -5.33 7.71
CA GLU A 219 -22.00 -6.05 8.58
C GLU A 219 -21.36 -7.30 9.19
N ARG A 220 -21.96 -7.81 10.25
CA ARG A 220 -21.50 -9.04 10.89
C ARG A 220 -21.96 -10.25 10.08
N ILE A 221 -21.01 -11.01 9.56
CA ILE A 221 -21.22 -12.15 8.66
C ILE A 221 -20.76 -13.43 9.35
N SER A 222 -21.63 -14.45 9.46
CA SER A 222 -21.20 -15.79 9.79
C SER A 222 -20.46 -16.41 8.60
N VAL A 223 -19.23 -16.88 8.83
CA VAL A 223 -18.41 -17.51 7.79
C VAL A 223 -19.05 -18.83 7.31
N ALA A 224 -19.66 -19.60 8.21
CA ALA A 224 -20.37 -20.81 7.88
C ALA A 224 -21.54 -20.56 6.90
N THR A 225 -22.37 -19.54 7.17
CA THR A 225 -23.47 -19.12 6.31
C THR A 225 -22.99 -18.65 4.94
N LEU A 226 -21.89 -17.90 4.91
CA LEU A 226 -21.27 -17.44 3.67
C LEU A 226 -20.79 -18.62 2.81
N PHE A 227 -20.12 -19.61 3.41
CA PHE A 227 -19.65 -20.81 2.68
C PHE A 227 -20.80 -21.62 2.12
N GLN A 228 -21.90 -21.79 2.87
CA GLN A 228 -23.10 -22.47 2.37
C GLN A 228 -23.72 -21.75 1.16
N ALA A 229 -23.80 -20.42 1.21
CA ALA A 229 -24.30 -19.62 0.11
C ALA A 229 -23.41 -19.73 -1.14
N VAL A 230 -22.08 -19.67 -0.97
CA VAL A 230 -21.12 -19.86 -2.06
C VAL A 230 -21.22 -21.28 -2.65
N GLN A 231 -21.35 -22.31 -1.80
CA GLN A 231 -21.54 -23.69 -2.23
C GLN A 231 -22.79 -23.84 -3.11
N MET A 232 -23.91 -23.28 -2.68
CA MET A 232 -25.18 -23.35 -3.42
C MET A 232 -25.05 -22.71 -4.82
N LEU A 233 -24.35 -21.56 -4.91
CA LEU A 233 -24.14 -20.86 -6.18
C LEU A 233 -23.18 -21.62 -7.12
N LEU A 234 -22.17 -22.27 -6.56
CA LEU A 234 -21.19 -23.03 -7.34
C LEU A 234 -21.71 -24.40 -7.83
N GLN A 235 -22.62 -25.04 -7.10
CA GLN A 235 -23.12 -26.41 -7.42
C GLN A 235 -23.61 -26.57 -8.86
N GLY A 236 -24.23 -25.50 -9.42
CA GLY A 236 -24.71 -25.52 -10.82
C GLY A 236 -23.64 -25.24 -11.88
N SER A 237 -22.46 -24.76 -11.47
CA SER A 237 -21.38 -24.27 -12.35
C SER A 237 -20.15 -25.18 -12.36
N LEU A 238 -20.06 -26.17 -11.47
CA LEU A 238 -18.92 -27.07 -11.36
C LEU A 238 -18.94 -28.15 -12.47
N PRO A 239 -17.81 -28.34 -13.19
CA PRO A 239 -17.66 -29.47 -14.12
C PRO A 239 -17.71 -30.80 -13.39
N ARG A 240 -18.16 -31.86 -14.09
CA ARG A 240 -18.34 -33.20 -13.50
C ARG A 240 -17.11 -33.82 -12.84
N GLY A 241 -15.92 -33.30 -13.08
CA GLY A 241 -14.66 -33.81 -12.52
C GLY A 241 -14.14 -33.00 -11.32
N VAL A 242 -14.81 -31.92 -10.92
CA VAL A 242 -14.36 -31.06 -9.81
C VAL A 242 -15.23 -31.33 -8.58
N GLN A 243 -14.58 -31.63 -7.45
CA GLN A 243 -15.22 -31.81 -6.15
C GLN A 243 -15.03 -30.58 -5.27
N LEU A 244 -16.14 -30.07 -4.72
CA LEU A 244 -16.11 -28.98 -3.75
C LEU A 244 -16.07 -29.55 -2.34
N GLN A 245 -15.08 -29.10 -1.54
CA GLN A 245 -14.92 -29.43 -0.13
C GLN A 245 -15.01 -28.14 0.68
N LEU A 246 -15.79 -28.17 1.75
CA LEU A 246 -15.83 -27.10 2.75
C LEU A 246 -15.19 -27.64 4.02
N ASP A 247 -14.25 -26.89 4.59
CA ASP A 247 -13.74 -27.21 5.93
C ASP A 247 -14.83 -26.91 6.97
N GLU A 248 -14.77 -27.63 8.08
CA GLU A 248 -15.60 -27.32 9.23
C GLU A 248 -15.19 -25.98 9.81
N VAL A 249 -16.13 -25.06 9.85
CA VAL A 249 -15.96 -23.71 10.42
C VAL A 249 -16.79 -23.62 11.66
N ALA A 250 -16.21 -23.05 12.73
CA ALA A 250 -16.94 -22.84 13.98
C ALA A 250 -18.19 -21.97 13.72
N GLU A 251 -19.34 -22.37 14.26
CA GLU A 251 -20.63 -21.69 14.03
C GLU A 251 -20.62 -20.23 14.50
N ASP A 252 -19.82 -19.92 15.49
CA ASP A 252 -19.65 -18.60 16.10
C ASP A 252 -18.59 -17.72 15.40
N LEU A 253 -17.91 -18.26 14.35
CA LEU A 253 -16.92 -17.50 13.60
C LEU A 253 -17.60 -16.42 12.76
N VAL A 254 -17.47 -15.18 13.22
CA VAL A 254 -18.09 -14.01 12.61
C VAL A 254 -17.02 -12.98 12.21
N ILE A 255 -17.21 -12.37 11.04
CA ILE A 255 -16.37 -11.29 10.53
C ILE A 255 -17.19 -10.04 10.23
N ASN A 256 -16.55 -8.87 10.26
CA ASN A 256 -17.15 -7.63 9.81
C ASN A 256 -16.71 -7.34 8.38
N ALA A 257 -17.59 -7.45 7.41
CA ALA A 257 -17.30 -7.23 6.00
C ALA A 257 -18.57 -6.85 5.24
N ASN A 258 -18.44 -6.54 3.95
CA ASN A 258 -19.56 -6.46 3.04
C ASN A 258 -19.89 -7.88 2.53
N TYR A 259 -21.07 -8.38 2.85
CA TYR A 259 -21.49 -9.75 2.47
C TYR A 259 -21.43 -9.99 0.96
N THR A 260 -22.02 -9.08 0.19
CA THR A 260 -22.11 -9.23 -1.28
C THR A 260 -20.73 -9.23 -1.95
N GLU A 261 -19.83 -8.34 -1.51
CA GLU A 261 -18.47 -8.26 -2.05
C GLU A 261 -17.64 -9.48 -1.70
N LEU A 262 -17.74 -9.95 -0.46
CA LEU A 262 -17.01 -11.12 -0.02
C LEU A 262 -17.50 -12.38 -0.71
N GLN A 263 -18.82 -12.54 -0.84
CA GLN A 263 -19.44 -13.64 -1.58
C GLN A 263 -18.97 -13.63 -3.04
N GLN A 264 -19.03 -12.48 -3.72
CA GLN A 264 -18.58 -12.34 -5.10
C GLN A 264 -17.09 -12.64 -5.26
N THR A 265 -16.26 -12.20 -4.30
CA THR A 265 -14.82 -12.49 -4.29
C THR A 265 -14.56 -14.00 -4.20
N LEU A 266 -15.25 -14.68 -3.30
CA LEU A 266 -15.12 -16.15 -3.15
C LEU A 266 -15.58 -16.90 -4.40
N ILE A 267 -16.68 -16.48 -5.01
CA ILE A 267 -17.16 -17.05 -6.28
C ILE A 267 -16.11 -16.84 -7.38
N ASN A 268 -15.56 -15.64 -7.54
CA ASN A 268 -14.57 -15.34 -8.56
C ASN A 268 -13.29 -16.17 -8.38
N LEU A 269 -12.79 -16.27 -7.15
CA LEU A 269 -11.62 -17.10 -6.84
C LEU A 269 -11.90 -18.59 -7.11
N SER A 270 -13.08 -19.07 -6.72
CA SER A 270 -13.49 -20.45 -6.96
C SER A 270 -13.62 -20.78 -8.45
N LEU A 271 -14.19 -19.90 -9.25
CA LEU A 271 -14.27 -20.09 -10.70
C LEU A 271 -12.90 -20.05 -11.38
N ASN A 272 -11.98 -19.21 -10.91
CA ASN A 272 -10.59 -19.20 -11.37
C ASN A 272 -9.89 -20.53 -11.03
N ALA A 273 -10.10 -21.05 -9.82
CA ALA A 273 -9.60 -22.36 -9.40
C ALA A 273 -10.13 -23.49 -10.27
N VAL A 274 -11.45 -23.50 -10.56
CA VAL A 274 -12.08 -24.49 -11.47
C VAL A 274 -11.45 -24.42 -12.87
N GLN A 275 -11.19 -23.21 -13.39
CA GLN A 275 -10.54 -23.04 -14.69
C GLN A 275 -9.09 -23.55 -14.71
N ALA A 276 -8.40 -23.52 -13.58
CA ALA A 276 -7.07 -24.11 -13.44
C ALA A 276 -7.07 -25.64 -13.35
N MET A 277 -8.26 -26.26 -13.28
CA MET A 277 -8.46 -27.72 -13.15
C MET A 277 -9.18 -28.32 -14.35
N PRO A 278 -8.70 -28.21 -15.59
CA PRO A 278 -9.39 -28.71 -16.79
C PRO A 278 -9.58 -30.26 -16.81
N ALA A 279 -8.72 -30.98 -16.11
CA ALA A 279 -8.81 -32.44 -15.96
C ALA A 279 -9.63 -32.88 -14.73
N GLY A 280 -10.25 -31.96 -14.01
CA GLY A 280 -10.87 -32.19 -12.72
C GLY A 280 -9.91 -31.97 -11.55
N GLY A 281 -10.43 -32.09 -10.33
CA GLY A 281 -9.66 -31.89 -9.11
C GLY A 281 -10.52 -31.56 -7.90
N THR A 282 -9.90 -31.00 -6.88
CA THR A 282 -10.55 -30.60 -5.63
C THR A 282 -10.45 -29.11 -5.42
N LEU A 283 -11.60 -28.46 -5.24
CA LEU A 283 -11.73 -27.07 -4.79
C LEU A 283 -12.09 -27.09 -3.30
N ARG A 284 -11.24 -26.53 -2.44
CA ARG A 284 -11.46 -26.51 -0.99
C ARG A 284 -11.57 -25.07 -0.49
N LEU A 285 -12.62 -24.78 0.28
CA LEU A 285 -12.78 -23.53 1.03
C LEU A 285 -12.45 -23.77 2.50
N SER A 286 -11.60 -22.93 3.07
CA SER A 286 -11.15 -22.99 4.47
C SER A 286 -11.27 -21.64 5.15
N ALA A 287 -11.43 -21.64 6.47
CA ALA A 287 -11.37 -20.43 7.28
C ALA A 287 -10.66 -20.71 8.62
N ASP A 288 -9.67 -19.90 8.94
CA ASP A 288 -8.87 -20.01 10.17
C ASP A 288 -8.78 -18.66 10.89
N THR A 289 -8.76 -18.69 12.21
CA THR A 289 -8.42 -17.51 13.02
C THR A 289 -6.91 -17.33 13.06
N VAL A 290 -6.46 -16.10 12.79
CA VAL A 290 -5.05 -15.72 12.83
C VAL A 290 -4.86 -14.67 13.92
N PRO A 291 -3.86 -14.81 14.81
CA PRO A 291 -3.55 -13.77 15.78
C PRO A 291 -3.01 -12.54 15.04
N GLU A 292 -3.75 -11.43 15.10
CA GLU A 292 -3.36 -10.16 14.52
C GLU A 292 -3.83 -9.03 15.44
N GLY A 293 -2.88 -8.31 16.07
CA GLY A 293 -3.19 -7.22 17.02
C GLY A 293 -4.12 -7.62 18.17
N ASP A 294 -4.86 -6.65 18.73
CA ASP A 294 -5.76 -6.83 19.87
C ASP A 294 -7.10 -7.52 19.53
N GLY A 295 -7.41 -7.79 18.26
CA GLY A 295 -8.73 -8.25 17.84
C GLY A 295 -8.79 -9.60 17.09
N GLY A 296 -7.63 -10.16 16.70
CA GLY A 296 -7.59 -11.33 15.81
C GLY A 296 -8.09 -11.04 14.39
N ALA A 297 -7.66 -11.85 13.42
CA ALA A 297 -8.15 -11.81 12.04
C ALA A 297 -8.63 -13.19 11.61
N VAL A 298 -9.54 -13.23 10.62
CA VAL A 298 -9.97 -14.48 9.99
C VAL A 298 -9.35 -14.58 8.59
N ARG A 299 -8.60 -15.66 8.36
CA ARG A 299 -8.08 -15.99 7.05
C ARG A 299 -9.07 -16.91 6.35
N ILE A 300 -9.61 -16.47 5.21
CA ILE A 300 -10.43 -17.30 4.34
C ILE A 300 -9.55 -17.76 3.17
N GLY A 301 -9.50 -19.07 2.91
CA GLY A 301 -8.69 -19.70 1.88
C GLY A 301 -9.54 -20.34 0.81
N VAL A 302 -9.13 -20.17 -0.47
CA VAL A 302 -9.62 -20.93 -1.61
C VAL A 302 -8.45 -21.72 -2.17
N HIS A 303 -8.51 -23.04 -2.10
CA HIS A 303 -7.45 -23.95 -2.50
C HIS A 303 -7.90 -24.80 -3.68
N ASP A 304 -7.03 -24.98 -4.65
CA ASP A 304 -7.26 -25.85 -5.79
C ASP A 304 -6.10 -26.84 -6.00
N THR A 305 -6.39 -27.92 -6.72
CA THR A 305 -5.39 -28.91 -7.14
C THR A 305 -5.05 -28.78 -8.62
N GLY A 306 -5.18 -27.58 -9.18
CA GLY A 306 -4.96 -27.28 -10.58
C GLY A 306 -3.49 -27.17 -11.00
N ILE A 307 -3.28 -26.61 -12.19
CA ILE A 307 -1.94 -26.46 -12.81
C ILE A 307 -0.99 -25.53 -12.06
N GLY A 308 -1.52 -24.75 -11.10
CA GLY A 308 -0.76 -23.74 -10.36
C GLY A 308 -0.33 -22.54 -11.20
N MET A 309 0.53 -21.70 -10.61
CA MET A 309 1.06 -20.49 -11.23
C MET A 309 2.58 -20.44 -11.05
N ASP A 310 3.28 -20.05 -12.11
CA ASP A 310 4.71 -19.77 -12.04
C ASP A 310 4.98 -18.45 -11.29
N GLU A 311 6.25 -18.20 -10.94
CA GLU A 311 6.64 -17.03 -10.16
C GLU A 311 6.39 -15.71 -10.88
N ALA A 312 6.55 -15.68 -12.19
CA ALA A 312 6.30 -14.51 -13.03
C ALA A 312 4.80 -14.15 -13.08
N THR A 313 3.93 -15.15 -13.20
CA THR A 313 2.48 -14.99 -13.13
C THR A 313 2.05 -14.54 -11.73
N ARG A 314 2.59 -15.16 -10.67
CA ARG A 314 2.28 -14.81 -9.29
C ARG A 314 2.65 -13.37 -8.93
N ALA A 315 3.78 -12.88 -9.42
CA ALA A 315 4.20 -11.49 -9.20
C ALA A 315 3.28 -10.45 -9.84
N ARG A 316 2.48 -10.86 -10.85
CA ARG A 316 1.57 -9.99 -11.61
C ARG A 316 0.10 -10.16 -11.28
N LEU A 317 -0.27 -11.03 -10.35
CA LEU A 317 -1.67 -11.37 -10.01
C LEU A 317 -2.57 -10.16 -9.70
N PHE A 318 -2.03 -9.12 -9.09
CA PHE A 318 -2.78 -7.92 -8.70
C PHE A 318 -2.56 -6.73 -9.63
N THR A 319 -1.95 -6.96 -10.81
CA THR A 319 -1.82 -5.92 -11.83
C THR A 319 -3.17 -5.76 -12.54
N PRO A 320 -3.73 -4.55 -12.65
CA PRO A 320 -5.00 -4.34 -13.36
C PRO A 320 -4.95 -4.87 -14.79
N VAL A 321 -6.03 -5.51 -15.22
CA VAL A 321 -6.19 -6.08 -16.59
C VAL A 321 -5.21 -7.22 -16.93
N PHE A 322 -4.51 -7.79 -15.94
CA PHE A 322 -3.67 -8.95 -16.19
C PHE A 322 -4.50 -10.23 -16.34
N SER A 323 -4.32 -10.93 -17.45
CA SER A 323 -4.89 -12.26 -17.71
C SER A 323 -3.81 -13.12 -18.38
N THR A 324 -3.78 -14.38 -18.03
CA THR A 324 -2.97 -15.43 -18.69
C THR A 324 -3.72 -16.16 -19.81
N LYS A 325 -4.90 -15.62 -20.17
CA LYS A 325 -5.78 -16.17 -21.23
C LYS A 325 -5.71 -15.37 -22.49
#